data_d6b30bce5c0e4621c70976a62f9a8108
#
_entry.id   d6b30bce5c0e4621c70976a62f9a8108
#
_cell.length_a   1.000
_cell.length_b   1.000
_cell.length_c   1.000
_cell.angle_alpha   90.00
_cell.angle_beta   90.00
_cell.angle_gamma   90.00
#
_symmetry.space_group_name_H-M   'P 1'
#
loop_
_entity.id
_entity.type
_entity.pdbx_description
1 polymer ?
#
loop_
_entity_poly.entity_id
_entity_poly.type
_entity_poly.pdbx_seq_one_letter_code
_entity_poly.pdbx_strand_id
1 'polypeptide(L)'
;MMDGMEDYTVMKPWGHEIRFAQNEKYLGKILYIAKGKRLSRQYHEQKDETIMVYHGTLTLELGIPGTESFEAKTLVYGERFRVLPGVVHRFCAPESGPVTLIEVSTPEIDDVVRLEDDYKRI
;
A
#
# COMPACT_ATOMS: atom_id res chain seq x y z
N MET A 1 4.13 -29.08 0.20
CA MET A 1 3.01 -28.67 0.70
C MET A 1 2.56 -27.27 0.40
N MET A 2 1.39 -27.19 0.05
CA MET A 2 0.80 -25.95 -0.38
C MET A 2 -0.11 -25.36 0.66
N ASP A 3 -0.26 -26.06 1.75
CA ASP A 3 -1.22 -25.69 2.78
C ASP A 3 -0.93 -24.34 3.44
N GLY A 4 0.31 -23.85 3.35
CA GLY A 4 0.61 -22.55 3.92
C GLY A 4 0.30 -21.37 3.02
N MET A 5 -0.05 -21.59 1.75
CA MET A 5 -0.24 -20.49 0.81
C MET A 5 -1.39 -19.57 1.21
N GLU A 6 -2.48 -20.13 1.67
CA GLU A 6 -3.66 -19.34 2.05
C GLU A 6 -3.40 -18.45 3.26
N ASP A 7 -2.54 -18.89 4.18
CA ASP A 7 -2.25 -18.12 5.39
C ASP A 7 -1.49 -16.85 5.10
N TYR A 8 -0.88 -16.74 3.94
CA TYR A 8 -0.11 -15.57 3.57
C TYR A 8 -0.93 -14.55 2.79
N THR A 9 -2.13 -14.91 2.38
CA THR A 9 -3.00 -14.01 1.61
C THR A 9 -4.06 -13.42 2.52
N VAL A 10 -4.12 -12.08 2.54
CA VAL A 10 -5.08 -11.34 3.34
C VAL A 10 -6.01 -10.60 2.39
N MET A 11 -7.31 -10.91 2.44
CA MET A 11 -8.30 -10.23 1.61
C MET A 11 -8.57 -8.84 2.18
N LYS A 12 -8.66 -7.88 1.29
CA LYS A 12 -8.92 -6.47 1.63
C LYS A 12 -10.10 -5.96 0.81
N PRO A 13 -10.78 -4.89 1.24
CA PRO A 13 -11.90 -4.35 0.46
C PRO A 13 -11.48 -3.88 -0.93
N TRP A 14 -10.21 -3.52 -1.11
CA TRP A 14 -9.67 -3.00 -2.37
C TRP A 14 -8.98 -4.07 -3.21
N GLY A 15 -8.86 -5.30 -2.73
CA GLY A 15 -8.14 -6.36 -3.42
C GLY A 15 -7.58 -7.37 -2.45
N HIS A 16 -6.27 -7.57 -2.46
CA HIS A 16 -5.64 -8.47 -1.49
C HIS A 16 -4.15 -8.18 -1.38
N GLU A 17 -3.56 -8.70 -0.31
CA GLU A 17 -2.12 -8.66 -0.13
C GLU A 17 -1.60 -10.07 0.16
N ILE A 18 -0.44 -10.37 -0.37
CA ILE A 18 0.28 -11.61 -0.09
C ILE A 18 1.49 -11.23 0.75
N ARG A 19 1.54 -11.74 1.97
CA ARG A 19 2.64 -11.48 2.89
C ARG A 19 3.70 -12.53 2.68
N PHE A 20 4.60 -12.31 1.72
CA PHE A 20 5.60 -13.31 1.36
C PHE A 20 6.81 -13.34 2.31
N ALA A 21 6.98 -12.32 3.15
CA ALA A 21 8.04 -12.29 4.17
C ALA A 21 7.51 -11.55 5.37
N GLN A 22 7.61 -12.18 6.54
CA GLN A 22 7.16 -11.57 7.79
C GLN A 22 7.95 -12.17 8.93
N ASN A 23 8.79 -11.38 9.54
CA ASN A 23 9.60 -11.78 10.69
C ASN A 23 9.91 -10.56 11.53
N GLU A 24 10.77 -10.73 12.54
CA GLU A 24 11.07 -9.66 13.49
C GLU A 24 11.88 -8.51 12.91
N LYS A 25 12.39 -8.63 11.69
CA LYS A 25 13.26 -7.62 11.10
C LYS A 25 12.68 -6.91 9.90
N TYR A 26 11.84 -7.59 9.11
CA TYR A 26 11.29 -6.98 7.91
C TYR A 26 9.96 -7.62 7.52
N LEU A 27 9.29 -6.94 6.61
CA LEU A 27 8.00 -7.37 6.08
C LEU A 27 8.04 -7.19 4.57
N GLY A 28 7.56 -8.20 3.84
CA GLY A 28 7.43 -8.13 2.39
C GLY A 28 6.02 -8.50 1.98
N LYS A 29 5.44 -7.71 1.08
CA LYS A 29 4.08 -7.92 0.60
C LYS A 29 3.99 -7.72 -0.90
N ILE A 30 3.06 -8.43 -1.51
CA ILE A 30 2.59 -8.11 -2.85
C ILE A 30 1.17 -7.58 -2.66
N LEU A 31 0.90 -6.37 -3.16
CA LEU A 31 -0.42 -5.75 -3.06
C LEU A 31 -1.08 -5.78 -4.42
N TYR A 32 -2.27 -6.34 -4.50
CA TYR A 32 -3.10 -6.28 -5.71
C TYR A 32 -4.27 -5.34 -5.43
N ILE A 33 -4.31 -4.22 -6.13
CA ILE A 33 -5.39 -3.24 -5.98
C ILE A 33 -6.27 -3.33 -7.20
N ALA A 34 -7.53 -3.69 -7.01
CA ALA A 34 -8.47 -3.87 -8.09
C ALA A 34 -8.74 -2.55 -8.81
N LYS A 35 -9.09 -2.65 -10.08
CA LYS A 35 -9.39 -1.51 -10.93
C LYS A 35 -10.34 -0.52 -10.24
N GLY A 36 -9.98 0.75 -10.20
CA GLY A 36 -10.78 1.81 -9.63
C GLY A 36 -10.86 1.82 -8.11
N LYS A 37 -10.15 0.90 -7.44
CA LYS A 37 -10.13 0.85 -5.98
C LYS A 37 -8.90 1.55 -5.44
N ARG A 38 -8.93 1.84 -4.14
CA ARG A 38 -7.83 2.52 -3.48
C ARG A 38 -7.79 2.14 -2.01
N LEU A 39 -6.60 2.26 -1.41
CA LEU A 39 -6.44 2.07 0.01
C LEU A 39 -6.96 3.29 0.76
N SER A 40 -6.90 3.26 2.08
CA SER A 40 -7.20 4.44 2.87
C SER A 40 -6.12 5.51 2.68
N ARG A 41 -6.48 6.76 2.94
CA ARG A 41 -5.53 7.84 3.11
C ARG A 41 -4.98 7.68 4.51
N GLN A 42 -3.68 7.47 4.63
CA GLN A 42 -3.11 6.99 5.89
C GLN A 42 -1.67 7.43 6.08
N TYR A 43 -1.17 7.25 7.29
CA TYR A 43 0.25 7.34 7.57
C TYR A 43 0.63 6.27 8.59
N HIS A 44 1.92 6.01 8.72
CA HIS A 44 2.47 5.09 9.70
C HIS A 44 3.30 5.87 10.71
N GLU A 45 3.26 5.45 11.95
CA GLU A 45 4.01 6.15 13.00
C GLU A 45 5.46 5.72 13.05
N GLN A 46 5.74 4.46 12.78
CA GLN A 46 7.10 3.90 12.84
C GLN A 46 7.51 3.19 11.57
N LYS A 47 6.57 2.62 10.86
CA LYS A 47 6.85 1.79 9.69
C LYS A 47 7.45 2.62 8.55
N ASP A 48 8.58 2.12 8.04
CA ASP A 48 9.29 2.68 6.90
C ASP A 48 9.13 1.67 5.77
N GLU A 49 8.49 2.07 4.67
CA GLU A 49 8.23 1.14 3.57
C GLU A 49 8.67 1.71 2.24
N THR A 50 9.01 0.81 1.32
CA THR A 50 9.28 1.16 -0.08
C THR A 50 8.37 0.30 -0.94
N ILE A 51 7.68 0.92 -1.88
CA ILE A 51 6.87 0.21 -2.86
C ILE A 51 7.48 0.36 -4.24
N MET A 52 7.26 -0.66 -5.07
CA MET A 52 7.66 -0.63 -6.47
C MET A 52 6.47 -1.11 -7.29
N VAL A 53 6.18 -0.44 -8.41
CA VAL A 53 5.12 -0.88 -9.31
C VAL A 53 5.63 -2.07 -10.10
N TYR A 54 4.92 -3.18 -10.01
CA TYR A 54 5.25 -4.40 -10.74
C TYR A 54 4.37 -4.59 -11.96
N HIS A 55 3.09 -4.18 -11.89
CA HIS A 55 2.14 -4.29 -13.00
C HIS A 55 1.12 -3.18 -12.90
N GLY A 56 0.75 -2.61 -14.03
CA GLY A 56 -0.24 -1.54 -14.08
C GLY A 56 0.37 -0.16 -13.82
N THR A 57 -0.50 0.80 -13.56
CA THR A 57 -0.11 2.18 -13.29
C THR A 57 -0.65 2.59 -11.93
N LEU A 58 0.23 3.07 -11.06
CA LEU A 58 -0.17 3.51 -9.72
C LEU A 58 -0.41 5.01 -9.73
N THR A 59 -1.53 5.44 -9.15
CA THR A 59 -1.70 6.83 -8.75
C THR A 59 -1.35 6.90 -7.26
N LEU A 60 -0.27 7.60 -6.94
CA LEU A 60 0.20 7.79 -5.58
C LEU A 60 -0.20 9.17 -5.11
N GLU A 61 -1.06 9.25 -4.10
CA GLU A 61 -1.42 10.51 -3.49
C GLU A 61 -0.52 10.74 -2.28
N LEU A 62 0.08 11.93 -2.21
CA LEU A 62 0.96 12.33 -1.12
C LEU A 62 0.40 13.56 -0.45
N GLY A 63 0.19 13.50 0.87
CA GLY A 63 -0.30 14.64 1.63
C GLY A 63 0.71 15.78 1.63
N ILE A 64 0.21 17.00 1.55
CA ILE A 64 1.03 18.20 1.65
C ILE A 64 1.08 18.57 3.13
N PRO A 65 2.28 18.57 3.77
CA PRO A 65 2.40 18.81 5.20
C PRO A 65 1.71 20.09 5.65
N GLY A 66 1.00 20.01 6.78
CA GLY A 66 0.30 21.14 7.35
C GLY A 66 -1.02 21.49 6.69
N THR A 67 -1.47 20.67 5.74
CA THR A 67 -2.74 20.90 5.03
C THR A 67 -3.53 19.60 4.95
N GLU A 68 -4.77 19.67 4.48
CA GLU A 68 -5.56 18.49 4.14
C GLU A 68 -5.48 18.19 2.65
N SER A 69 -4.68 18.94 1.92
CA SER A 69 -4.50 18.77 0.49
C SER A 69 -3.47 17.68 0.20
N PHE A 70 -3.47 17.19 -1.03
CA PHE A 70 -2.48 16.22 -1.48
C PHE A 70 -2.12 16.51 -2.94
N GLU A 71 -0.99 15.96 -3.36
CA GLU A 71 -0.61 15.96 -4.77
C GLU A 71 -0.56 14.51 -5.24
N ALA A 72 -0.82 14.29 -6.52
CA ALA A 72 -0.83 12.95 -7.10
C ALA A 72 0.34 12.77 -8.02
N LYS A 73 1.00 11.61 -7.92
CA LYS A 73 2.06 11.20 -8.82
C LYS A 73 1.65 9.93 -9.52
N THR A 74 2.06 9.78 -10.77
CA THR A 74 1.83 8.56 -11.53
C THR A 74 3.13 7.77 -11.57
N LEU A 75 3.08 6.50 -11.15
CA LEU A 75 4.23 5.61 -11.19
C LEU A 75 3.90 4.42 -12.08
N VAL A 76 4.89 4.02 -12.88
CA VAL A 76 4.75 2.88 -13.81
C VAL A 76 5.77 1.81 -13.47
N TYR A 77 5.74 0.69 -14.20
CA TYR A 77 6.57 -0.48 -13.94
C TYR A 77 8.02 -0.12 -13.60
N GLY A 78 8.49 -0.67 -12.49
CA GLY A 78 9.86 -0.49 -12.02
C GLY A 78 10.09 0.78 -11.22
N GLU A 79 9.17 1.73 -11.25
CA GLU A 79 9.31 2.93 -10.45
C GLU A 79 8.95 2.64 -9.00
N ARG A 80 9.62 3.32 -8.09
CA ARG A 80 9.50 3.03 -6.66
C ARG A 80 9.45 4.31 -5.85
N PHE A 81 8.89 4.19 -4.66
CA PHE A 81 8.78 5.32 -3.76
C PHE A 81 8.92 4.84 -2.31
N ARG A 82 9.74 5.54 -1.54
CA ARG A 82 9.89 5.26 -0.12
C ARG A 82 8.94 6.13 0.68
N VAL A 83 8.09 5.46 1.47
CA VAL A 83 7.14 6.13 2.35
C VAL A 83 7.74 6.12 3.75
N LEU A 84 8.26 7.27 4.17
CA LEU A 84 8.82 7.42 5.51
C LEU A 84 7.72 7.51 6.56
N PRO A 85 8.02 7.19 7.82
CA PRO A 85 7.05 7.40 8.90
C PRO A 85 6.52 8.82 8.89
N GLY A 86 5.22 8.98 9.14
CA GLY A 86 4.55 10.27 9.16
C GLY A 86 4.09 10.80 7.82
N VAL A 87 4.52 10.20 6.72
CA VAL A 87 4.11 10.67 5.39
C VAL A 87 2.70 10.19 5.07
N VAL A 88 1.78 11.13 4.88
CA VAL A 88 0.40 10.83 4.50
C VAL A 88 0.39 10.41 3.04
N HIS A 89 -0.21 9.25 2.76
CA HIS A 89 -0.21 8.70 1.40
C HIS A 89 -1.45 7.85 1.15
N ARG A 90 -1.71 7.57 -0.13
CA ARG A 90 -2.79 6.71 -0.56
C ARG A 90 -2.40 6.07 -1.89
N PHE A 91 -2.55 4.75 -2.00
CA PHE A 91 -2.30 4.01 -3.24
C PHE A 91 -3.63 3.80 -3.95
N CYS A 92 -3.70 4.19 -5.21
CA CYS A 92 -4.93 4.13 -6.00
C CYS A 92 -4.70 3.41 -7.32
N ALA A 93 -5.59 2.48 -7.66
CA ALA A 93 -5.61 1.87 -9.00
C ALA A 93 -6.54 2.70 -9.88
N PRO A 94 -6.12 3.06 -11.09
CA PRO A 94 -6.96 3.85 -11.99
C PRO A 94 -8.11 3.02 -12.56
N GLU A 95 -9.06 3.69 -13.18
CA GLU A 95 -10.18 3.01 -13.84
C GLU A 95 -9.74 2.18 -15.03
N SER A 96 -8.54 2.42 -15.54
CA SER A 96 -8.02 1.68 -16.69
C SER A 96 -7.57 0.26 -16.35
N GLY A 97 -7.35 -0.05 -15.09
CA GLY A 97 -6.96 -1.41 -14.71
C GLY A 97 -6.42 -1.52 -13.29
N PRO A 98 -6.18 -2.76 -12.84
CA PRO A 98 -5.61 -2.99 -11.52
C PRO A 98 -4.13 -2.64 -11.49
N VAL A 99 -3.59 -2.52 -10.29
CA VAL A 99 -2.15 -2.31 -10.09
C VAL A 99 -1.63 -3.33 -9.11
N THR A 100 -0.43 -3.85 -9.39
CA THR A 100 0.28 -4.75 -8.48
C THR A 100 1.53 -4.04 -8.01
N LEU A 101 1.70 -3.97 -6.69
CA LEU A 101 2.85 -3.36 -6.04
C LEU A 101 3.61 -4.41 -5.26
N ILE A 102 4.93 -4.25 -5.19
CA ILE A 102 5.77 -5.00 -4.27
C ILE A 102 6.14 -4.02 -3.17
N GLU A 103 5.90 -4.42 -1.93
CA GLU A 103 6.22 -3.60 -0.76
C GLU A 103 7.23 -4.33 0.12
N VAL A 104 8.27 -3.61 0.53
CA VAL A 104 9.17 -4.08 1.58
C VAL A 104 9.18 -3.02 2.67
N SER A 105 9.20 -3.45 3.92
CA SER A 105 9.12 -2.50 5.03
C SER A 105 9.75 -3.05 6.29
N THR A 106 9.85 -2.18 7.28
CA THR A 106 10.12 -2.58 8.66
C THR A 106 8.92 -3.37 9.18
N PRO A 107 9.05 -4.11 10.29
CA PRO A 107 8.09 -5.18 10.61
C PRO A 107 6.76 -4.75 11.28
N GLU A 108 6.50 -3.47 11.44
CA GLU A 108 5.29 -2.99 12.12
C GLU A 108 4.06 -3.18 11.25
N ILE A 109 3.52 -4.40 11.22
CA ILE A 109 2.47 -4.77 10.28
C ILE A 109 1.13 -4.07 10.53
N ASP A 110 0.81 -3.76 11.79
CA ASP A 110 -0.47 -3.15 12.14
C ASP A 110 -0.36 -1.65 12.39
N ASP A 111 0.77 -1.05 12.06
CA ASP A 111 1.02 0.36 12.28
C ASP A 111 0.40 1.19 11.17
N VAL A 112 -0.86 1.55 11.33
CA VAL A 112 -1.56 2.39 10.37
C VAL A 112 -2.53 3.32 11.09
N VAL A 113 -2.49 4.61 10.70
CA VAL A 113 -3.49 5.60 11.13
C VAL A 113 -4.25 6.01 9.89
N ARG A 114 -5.53 5.66 9.83
CA ARG A 114 -6.39 5.98 8.69
C ARG A 114 -7.05 7.34 8.89
N LEU A 115 -6.91 8.19 7.89
CA LEU A 115 -7.49 9.53 7.90
C LEU A 115 -8.76 9.60 7.08
N GLU A 116 -8.85 8.81 6.02
CA GLU A 116 -9.99 8.77 5.12
C GLU A 116 -10.05 7.38 4.51
N ASP A 117 -11.22 6.78 4.50
CA ASP A 117 -11.36 5.38 4.07
C ASP A 117 -12.71 5.17 3.39
N ASP A 118 -12.67 4.75 2.12
CA ASP A 118 -13.88 4.46 1.35
C ASP A 118 -14.69 3.32 1.96
N TYR A 119 -14.07 2.49 2.79
CA TYR A 119 -14.68 1.27 3.34
C TYR A 119 -15.09 1.43 4.80
N LYS A 120 -14.98 2.65 5.31
CA LYS A 120 -15.46 3.00 6.66
C LYS A 120 -14.83 2.19 7.77
N ARG A 121 -13.50 1.98 7.67
CA ARG A 121 -12.72 1.27 8.70
C ARG A 121 -12.18 2.21 9.77
N ILE A 122 -12.59 3.46 9.74
CA ILE A 122 -12.20 4.46 10.74
C ILE A 122 -13.18 4.43 11.89
#